data_37e6c6f8357c98aec62a5b08f6cceddc
#
_entry.id   37e6c6f8357c98aec62a5b08f6cceddc
#
_cell.length_a   1.000
_cell.length_b   1.000
_cell.length_c   1.000
_cell.angle_alpha   90.00
_cell.angle_beta   90.00
_cell.angle_gamma   90.00
#
_symmetry.space_group_name_H-M   'P 1'
#
loop_
_entity.id
_entity.type
_entity.pdbx_description
1 polymer ?
#
loop_
_entity_poly.entity_id
_entity_poly.type
_entity_poly.pdbx_seq_one_letter_code
_entity_poly.pdbx_strand_id
1 'polypeptide(L)'
;MKILVTVILFGFLLSFSLKRFNNAKMENVSINMNQTKTPVYFVDEKDIKDLVKQFNPTKKIGDVKIPELEKKINEIPFVDSANVYMNLNGNLNVDIKQRIPIFRLNKNGKDFYVDEKGVEFPISRNFSYPCMLVMGDVDASEYQELGQLVEKIDKDDFSKKYFIGIKKEKNNYNLL
;
A
#
# COMPACT_ATOMS: atom_id res chain seq x y z
N MET A 1 21.61 7.55 49.59
CA MET A 1 22.40 6.39 49.13
C MET A 1 21.55 5.25 48.58
N LYS A 2 20.53 4.75 49.32
CA LYS A 2 19.66 3.65 48.81
C LYS A 2 18.98 3.92 47.48
N ILE A 3 18.40 5.11 47.30
CA ILE A 3 17.70 5.51 46.04
C ILE A 3 18.67 5.50 44.86
N LEU A 4 19.87 6.03 45.02
CA LEU A 4 20.90 6.05 43.97
C LEU A 4 21.28 4.63 43.52
N VAL A 5 21.48 3.72 44.46
CA VAL A 5 21.79 2.31 44.18
C VAL A 5 20.64 1.63 43.42
N THR A 6 19.40 1.90 43.84
CA THR A 6 18.20 1.35 43.15
C THR A 6 18.10 1.84 41.70
N VAL A 7 18.35 3.12 41.46
CA VAL A 7 18.31 3.71 40.09
C VAL A 7 19.39 3.09 39.19
N ILE A 8 20.63 2.93 39.74
CA ILE A 8 21.73 2.30 38.98
C ILE A 8 21.41 0.84 38.68
N LEU A 9 20.89 0.09 39.65
CA LEU A 9 20.50 -1.32 39.44
C LEU A 9 19.41 -1.46 38.41
N PHE A 10 18.38 -0.59 38.49
CA PHE A 10 17.30 -0.59 37.51
C PHE A 10 17.79 -0.25 36.10
N GLY A 11 18.67 0.75 35.96
CA GLY A 11 19.28 1.10 34.67
C GLY A 11 20.10 -0.06 34.08
N PHE A 12 20.85 -0.78 34.93
CA PHE A 12 21.61 -1.97 34.52
C PHE A 12 20.70 -3.09 34.04
N LEU A 13 19.66 -3.44 34.81
CA LEU A 13 18.68 -4.47 34.44
C LEU A 13 17.94 -4.11 33.15
N LEU A 14 17.55 -2.84 32.97
CA LEU A 14 16.90 -2.34 31.77
C LEU A 14 17.84 -2.49 30.56
N SER A 15 19.10 -2.06 30.70
CA SER A 15 20.10 -2.16 29.63
C SER A 15 20.33 -3.63 29.22
N PHE A 16 20.41 -4.53 30.18
CA PHE A 16 20.58 -5.97 29.94
C PHE A 16 19.35 -6.55 29.22
N SER A 17 18.14 -6.18 29.64
CA SER A 17 16.88 -6.61 29.04
C SER A 17 16.77 -6.14 27.58
N LEU A 18 17.07 -4.86 27.33
CA LEU A 18 17.05 -4.29 25.97
C LEU A 18 18.08 -4.97 25.06
N LYS A 19 19.31 -5.20 25.57
CA LYS A 19 20.35 -5.91 24.80
C LYS A 19 19.94 -7.35 24.46
N ARG A 20 19.29 -8.04 25.39
CA ARG A 20 18.77 -9.39 25.16
C ARG A 20 17.66 -9.38 24.10
N PHE A 21 16.71 -8.46 24.18
CA PHE A 21 15.64 -8.30 23.22
C PHE A 21 16.18 -7.99 21.82
N ASN A 22 17.07 -7.02 21.70
CA ASN A 22 17.63 -6.62 20.41
C ASN A 22 18.44 -7.75 19.73
N ASN A 23 19.10 -8.62 20.51
CA ASN A 23 19.84 -9.77 19.97
C ASN A 23 18.95 -11.00 19.74
N ALA A 24 17.70 -10.98 20.17
CA ALA A 24 16.78 -12.07 19.90
C ALA A 24 16.49 -12.18 18.39
N LYS A 25 16.22 -13.39 17.93
CA LYS A 25 15.82 -13.61 16.54
C LYS A 25 14.36 -13.22 16.36
N MET A 26 14.08 -12.57 15.24
CA MET A 26 12.71 -12.35 14.76
C MET A 26 12.11 -13.71 14.40
N GLU A 27 11.01 -14.08 15.05
CA GLU A 27 10.41 -15.40 14.89
C GLU A 27 9.56 -15.48 13.63
N ASN A 28 8.65 -14.52 13.47
CA ASN A 28 7.68 -14.53 12.37
C ASN A 28 7.50 -13.15 11.74
N VAL A 29 7.13 -13.15 10.46
CA VAL A 29 6.65 -12.00 9.72
C VAL A 29 5.20 -12.25 9.36
N SER A 30 4.30 -11.49 9.94
CA SER A 30 2.88 -11.50 9.63
C SER A 30 2.56 -10.37 8.65
N ILE A 31 1.99 -10.71 7.50
CA ILE A 31 1.55 -9.73 6.51
C ILE A 31 0.04 -9.76 6.48
N ASN A 32 -0.56 -8.61 6.69
CA ASN A 32 -2.00 -8.42 6.66
C ASN A 32 -2.35 -7.50 5.49
N MET A 33 -2.97 -8.10 4.47
CA MET A 33 -3.55 -7.35 3.36
C MET A 33 -4.95 -6.92 3.76
N ASN A 34 -5.12 -5.62 4.04
CA ASN A 34 -6.42 -5.07 4.40
C ASN A 34 -7.43 -5.37 3.28
N GLN A 35 -8.44 -6.16 3.62
CA GLN A 35 -9.49 -6.52 2.67
C GLN A 35 -10.36 -5.31 2.37
N THR A 36 -10.58 -5.08 1.10
CA THR A 36 -11.50 -4.08 0.58
C THR A 36 -12.81 -4.74 0.14
N LYS A 37 -13.87 -3.98 -0.08
CA LYS A 37 -15.16 -4.52 -0.58
C LYS A 37 -14.98 -5.33 -1.85
N THR A 38 -14.08 -4.88 -2.73
CA THR A 38 -13.68 -5.61 -3.94
C THR A 38 -12.24 -6.07 -3.74
N PRO A 39 -11.96 -7.38 -3.80
CA PRO A 39 -10.61 -7.89 -3.60
C PRO A 39 -9.64 -7.37 -4.66
N VAL A 40 -8.47 -6.92 -4.24
CA VAL A 40 -7.35 -6.51 -5.11
C VAL A 40 -6.14 -7.39 -4.81
N TYR A 41 -5.41 -7.79 -5.85
CA TYR A 41 -4.29 -8.72 -5.79
C TYR A 41 -3.08 -8.19 -6.56
N PHE A 42 -2.80 -6.89 -6.43
CA PHE A 42 -1.65 -6.26 -7.08
C PHE A 42 -0.33 -6.59 -6.40
N VAL A 43 -0.35 -6.75 -5.08
CA VAL A 43 0.82 -7.06 -4.24
C VAL A 43 0.69 -8.48 -3.72
N ASP A 44 1.74 -9.29 -3.87
CA ASP A 44 1.82 -10.63 -3.32
C ASP A 44 2.50 -10.59 -1.93
N GLU A 45 1.99 -11.39 -1.00
CA GLU A 45 2.62 -11.59 0.32
C GLU A 45 4.08 -12.04 0.22
N LYS A 46 4.38 -12.86 -0.79
CA LYS A 46 5.72 -13.37 -1.03
C LYS A 46 6.70 -12.26 -1.32
N ASP A 47 6.31 -11.29 -2.17
CA ASP A 47 7.17 -10.17 -2.54
C ASP A 47 7.51 -9.31 -1.31
N ILE A 48 6.53 -9.10 -0.42
CA ILE A 48 6.75 -8.38 0.83
C ILE A 48 7.65 -9.17 1.78
N LYS A 49 7.45 -10.49 1.91
CA LYS A 49 8.32 -11.35 2.73
C LYS A 49 9.77 -11.32 2.24
N ASP A 50 9.97 -11.33 0.93
CA ASP A 50 11.31 -11.28 0.34
C ASP A 50 11.94 -9.90 0.53
N LEU A 51 11.17 -8.82 0.45
CA LEU A 51 11.63 -7.48 0.80
C LEU A 51 12.07 -7.40 2.26
N VAL A 52 11.27 -7.92 3.20
CA VAL A 52 11.63 -7.97 4.64
C VAL A 52 12.93 -8.73 4.86
N LYS A 53 13.14 -9.87 4.19
CA LYS A 53 14.39 -10.65 4.29
C LYS A 53 15.60 -9.87 3.78
N GLN A 54 15.45 -9.11 2.71
CA GLN A 54 16.52 -8.25 2.18
C GLN A 54 16.89 -7.14 3.17
N PHE A 55 15.90 -6.56 3.85
CA PHE A 55 16.11 -5.51 4.85
C PHE A 55 16.67 -6.03 6.19
N ASN A 56 16.40 -7.28 6.52
CA ASN A 56 16.90 -7.89 7.76
C ASN A 56 17.52 -9.28 7.50
N PRO A 57 18.71 -9.33 6.86
CA PRO A 57 19.39 -10.59 6.55
C PRO A 57 19.84 -11.34 7.80
N THR A 58 20.12 -10.62 8.90
CA THR A 58 20.56 -11.22 10.18
C THR A 58 19.43 -11.88 10.95
N LYS A 59 18.18 -11.53 10.64
CA LYS A 59 16.97 -11.89 11.39
C LYS A 59 16.99 -11.49 12.87
N LYS A 60 17.83 -10.53 13.26
CA LYS A 60 17.82 -9.99 14.62
C LYS A 60 16.79 -8.86 14.74
N ILE A 61 16.10 -8.81 15.89
CA ILE A 61 15.10 -7.79 16.16
C ILE A 61 15.69 -6.37 16.09
N GLY A 62 16.87 -6.18 16.72
CA GLY A 62 17.54 -4.88 16.77
C GLY A 62 18.08 -4.36 15.43
N ASP A 63 18.20 -5.22 14.42
CA ASP A 63 18.69 -4.84 13.09
C ASP A 63 17.57 -4.43 12.14
N VAL A 64 16.29 -4.60 12.56
CA VAL A 64 15.13 -4.21 11.75
C VAL A 64 14.96 -2.71 11.78
N LYS A 65 15.21 -2.07 10.66
CA LYS A 65 14.98 -0.63 10.46
C LYS A 65 13.55 -0.38 10.00
N ILE A 66 12.61 -0.43 10.94
CA ILE A 66 11.17 -0.33 10.68
C ILE A 66 10.79 0.88 9.81
N PRO A 67 11.25 2.13 10.10
CA PRO A 67 10.87 3.28 9.28
C PRO A 67 11.37 3.19 7.83
N GLU A 68 12.57 2.63 7.62
CA GLU A 68 13.12 2.45 6.26
C GLU A 68 12.36 1.37 5.50
N LEU A 69 12.00 0.27 6.16
CA LEU A 69 11.21 -0.81 5.57
C LEU A 69 9.80 -0.33 5.21
N GLU A 70 9.12 0.38 6.12
CA GLU A 70 7.81 0.97 5.89
C GLU A 70 7.82 1.93 4.70
N LYS A 71 8.84 2.80 4.65
CA LYS A 71 9.03 3.70 3.50
C LYS A 71 9.17 2.92 2.20
N LYS A 72 9.96 1.84 2.18
CA LYS A 72 10.16 1.01 0.99
C LYS A 72 8.88 0.31 0.54
N ILE A 73 8.06 -0.15 1.46
CA ILE A 73 6.77 -0.75 1.13
C ILE A 73 5.81 0.31 0.56
N ASN A 74 5.80 1.51 1.14
CA ASN A 74 4.99 2.64 0.65
C ASN A 74 5.45 3.17 -0.73
N GLU A 75 6.70 2.91 -1.15
CA GLU A 75 7.20 3.24 -2.49
C GLU A 75 6.69 2.26 -3.58
N ILE A 76 6.09 1.13 -3.22
CA ILE A 76 5.48 0.20 -4.17
C ILE A 76 4.25 0.87 -4.80
N PRO A 77 4.17 1.01 -6.14
CA PRO A 77 3.12 1.78 -6.79
C PRO A 77 1.69 1.34 -6.45
N PHE A 78 1.51 0.07 -6.13
CA PHE A 78 0.23 -0.55 -5.81
C PHE A 78 -0.19 -0.41 -4.35
N VAL A 79 0.67 0.14 -3.50
CA VAL A 79 0.40 0.36 -2.08
C VAL A 79 -0.18 1.76 -1.87
N ASP A 80 -1.36 1.84 -1.26
CA ASP A 80 -1.94 3.11 -0.81
C ASP A 80 -1.32 3.57 0.51
N SER A 81 -1.16 2.63 1.44
CA SER A 81 -0.48 2.85 2.71
C SER A 81 0.01 1.52 3.30
N ALA A 82 1.11 1.59 4.01
CA ALA A 82 1.63 0.49 4.81
C ALA A 82 1.95 0.97 6.21
N ASN A 83 1.79 0.07 7.20
CA ASN A 83 2.20 0.28 8.57
C ASN A 83 3.02 -0.93 9.01
N VAL A 84 4.24 -0.68 9.46
CA VAL A 84 5.17 -1.72 9.90
C VAL A 84 5.46 -1.54 11.38
N TYR A 85 5.21 -2.58 12.16
CA TYR A 85 5.49 -2.55 13.59
C TYR A 85 5.90 -3.91 14.13
N MET A 86 6.61 -3.89 15.25
CA MET A 86 7.02 -5.10 15.96
C MET A 86 6.26 -5.22 17.26
N ASN A 87 5.72 -6.39 17.53
CA ASN A 87 5.08 -6.67 18.80
C ASN A 87 6.12 -7.10 19.88
N LEU A 88 5.67 -7.16 21.13
CA LEU A 88 6.52 -7.52 22.27
C LEU A 88 7.07 -8.96 22.20
N ASN A 89 6.46 -9.82 21.39
CA ASN A 89 6.91 -11.20 21.19
C ASN A 89 7.98 -11.30 20.08
N GLY A 90 8.41 -10.17 19.49
CA GLY A 90 9.43 -10.16 18.44
C GLY A 90 8.90 -10.54 17.05
N ASN A 91 7.60 -10.55 16.84
CA ASN A 91 6.99 -10.74 15.51
C ASN A 91 6.88 -9.39 14.80
N LEU A 92 7.34 -9.33 13.55
CA LEU A 92 7.16 -8.20 12.67
C LEU A 92 5.79 -8.30 11.99
N ASN A 93 4.99 -7.24 12.13
CA ASN A 93 3.70 -7.12 11.48
C ASN A 93 3.77 -6.06 10.40
N VAL A 94 3.19 -6.36 9.25
CA VAL A 94 3.13 -5.47 8.08
C VAL A 94 1.68 -5.42 7.62
N ASP A 95 1.00 -4.32 7.90
CA ASP A 95 -0.36 -4.07 7.45
C ASP A 95 -0.30 -3.25 6.16
N ILE A 96 -0.90 -3.74 5.09
CA ILE A 96 -0.86 -3.13 3.77
C ILE A 96 -2.27 -2.86 3.28
N LYS A 97 -2.52 -1.61 2.89
CA LYS A 97 -3.69 -1.22 2.12
C LYS A 97 -3.27 -1.03 0.67
N GLN A 98 -3.82 -1.85 -0.23
CA GLN A 98 -3.56 -1.72 -1.65
C GLN A 98 -4.43 -0.61 -2.28
N ARG A 99 -3.93 0.02 -3.36
CA ARG A 99 -4.69 0.98 -4.14
C ARG A 99 -5.84 0.29 -4.85
N ILE A 100 -6.98 0.97 -4.92
CA ILE A 100 -8.15 0.51 -5.66
C ILE A 100 -8.34 1.44 -6.86
N PRO A 101 -8.27 0.94 -8.10
CA PRO A 101 -8.57 1.76 -9.25
C PRO A 101 -10.04 2.19 -9.29
N ILE A 102 -10.29 3.43 -9.64
CA ILE A 102 -11.61 3.90 -10.03
C ILE A 102 -11.79 3.75 -11.54
N PHE A 103 -10.76 4.13 -12.31
CA PHE A 103 -10.78 3.94 -13.76
C PHE A 103 -9.39 3.58 -14.29
N ARG A 104 -9.40 3.00 -15.51
CA ARG A 104 -8.20 2.78 -16.31
C ARG A 104 -8.08 3.91 -17.32
N LEU A 105 -6.96 4.61 -17.30
CA LEU A 105 -6.66 5.71 -18.23
C LEU A 105 -5.79 5.21 -19.37
N ASN A 106 -6.22 5.39 -20.61
CA ASN A 106 -5.37 5.27 -21.80
C ASN A 106 -5.00 6.67 -22.30
N LYS A 107 -3.77 7.06 -22.08
CA LYS A 107 -3.21 8.35 -22.47
C LYS A 107 -1.95 8.13 -23.31
N ASN A 108 -1.93 8.69 -24.53
CA ASN A 108 -0.81 8.57 -25.45
C ASN A 108 -0.35 7.11 -25.72
N GLY A 109 -1.32 6.19 -25.81
CA GLY A 109 -1.08 4.77 -26.05
C GLY A 109 -0.49 4.00 -24.84
N LYS A 110 -0.47 4.62 -23.67
CA LYS A 110 -0.06 3.97 -22.41
C LYS A 110 -1.25 3.87 -21.48
N ASP A 111 -1.33 2.73 -20.80
CA ASP A 111 -2.37 2.44 -19.84
C ASP A 111 -1.86 2.63 -18.41
N PHE A 112 -2.71 3.26 -17.59
CA PHE A 112 -2.51 3.47 -16.17
C PHE A 112 -3.80 3.17 -15.42
N TYR A 113 -3.71 2.92 -14.14
CA TYR A 113 -4.84 3.03 -13.23
C TYR A 113 -4.82 4.38 -12.53
N VAL A 114 -6.00 4.88 -12.17
CA VAL A 114 -6.17 6.07 -11.33
C VAL A 114 -7.05 5.70 -10.15
N ASP A 115 -6.61 6.03 -8.93
CA ASP A 115 -7.34 5.76 -7.69
C ASP A 115 -8.27 6.92 -7.28
N GLU A 116 -9.00 6.75 -6.17
CA GLU A 116 -9.92 7.76 -5.61
C GLU A 116 -9.25 9.09 -5.24
N LYS A 117 -7.92 9.08 -5.02
CA LYS A 117 -7.14 10.26 -4.69
C LYS A 117 -6.58 10.96 -5.93
N GLY A 118 -6.87 10.44 -7.12
CA GLY A 118 -6.31 10.94 -8.37
C GLY A 118 -4.85 10.55 -8.58
N VAL A 119 -4.37 9.49 -7.92
CA VAL A 119 -2.99 9.01 -8.09
C VAL A 119 -2.94 8.02 -9.23
N GLU A 120 -2.06 8.30 -10.22
CA GLU A 120 -1.74 7.35 -11.28
C GLU A 120 -0.82 6.24 -10.76
N PHE A 121 -1.10 5.01 -11.18
CA PHE A 121 -0.20 3.89 -10.94
C PHE A 121 -0.24 2.89 -12.12
N PRO A 122 0.81 2.10 -12.31
CA PRO A 122 0.96 1.28 -13.52
C PRO A 122 -0.04 0.13 -13.56
N ILE A 123 -0.28 -0.40 -14.77
CA ILE A 123 -0.99 -1.67 -14.94
C ILE A 123 -0.13 -2.80 -14.38
N SER A 124 -0.74 -3.64 -13.56
CA SER A 124 -0.07 -4.83 -13.03
C SER A 124 -0.02 -5.94 -14.08
N ARG A 125 1.08 -6.70 -14.08
CA ARG A 125 1.20 -7.91 -14.89
C ARG A 125 0.49 -9.11 -14.26
N ASN A 126 0.30 -9.06 -12.93
CA ASN A 126 -0.22 -10.19 -12.16
C ASN A 126 -1.73 -10.13 -11.99
N PHE A 127 -2.32 -8.93 -12.03
CA PHE A 127 -3.73 -8.73 -11.75
C PHE A 127 -4.31 -7.59 -12.58
N SER A 128 -5.49 -7.81 -13.19
CA SER A 128 -6.26 -6.80 -13.89
C SER A 128 -7.53 -6.50 -13.11
N TYR A 129 -7.70 -5.24 -12.73
CA TYR A 129 -8.88 -4.78 -12.01
C TYR A 129 -9.96 -4.33 -13.00
N PRO A 130 -11.19 -4.84 -12.89
CA PRO A 130 -12.30 -4.41 -13.75
C PRO A 130 -12.77 -3.01 -13.34
N CYS A 131 -12.54 -2.02 -14.19
CA CYS A 131 -12.98 -0.65 -14.01
C CYS A 131 -13.23 0.01 -15.37
N MET A 132 -13.92 1.15 -15.36
CA MET A 132 -14.23 1.90 -16.57
C MET A 132 -12.98 2.36 -17.30
N LEU A 133 -13.01 2.34 -18.64
CA LEU A 133 -11.92 2.83 -19.47
C LEU A 133 -12.12 4.33 -19.75
N VAL A 134 -11.12 5.14 -19.47
CA VAL A 134 -11.04 6.55 -19.85
C VAL A 134 -9.97 6.71 -20.91
N MET A 135 -10.28 7.34 -22.03
CA MET A 135 -9.37 7.53 -23.16
C MET A 135 -9.20 9.01 -23.49
N GLY A 136 -8.01 9.37 -23.92
CA GLY A 136 -7.70 10.73 -24.38
C GLY A 136 -6.65 11.42 -23.52
N ASP A 137 -6.34 12.66 -23.88
CA ASP A 137 -5.37 13.48 -23.16
C ASP A 137 -6.05 14.19 -21.99
N VAL A 138 -6.09 13.46 -20.86
CA VAL A 138 -6.69 13.91 -19.60
C VAL A 138 -5.61 14.45 -18.70
N ASP A 139 -5.81 15.66 -18.17
CA ASP A 139 -4.91 16.25 -17.21
C ASP A 139 -5.13 15.68 -15.79
N ALA A 140 -4.07 15.63 -15.00
CA ALA A 140 -4.16 15.12 -13.63
C ALA A 140 -5.12 15.93 -12.73
N SER A 141 -5.32 17.22 -13.03
CA SER A 141 -6.28 18.07 -12.34
C SER A 141 -7.74 17.64 -12.54
N GLU A 142 -8.03 16.88 -13.62
CA GLU A 142 -9.37 16.41 -13.97
C GLU A 142 -9.71 15.04 -13.38
N TYR A 143 -8.71 14.32 -12.82
CA TYR A 143 -8.90 12.92 -12.36
C TYR A 143 -9.93 12.80 -11.25
N GLN A 144 -9.99 13.76 -10.36
CA GLN A 144 -10.92 13.73 -9.24
C GLN A 144 -12.37 13.90 -9.70
N GLU A 145 -12.62 14.82 -10.64
CA GLU A 145 -13.96 15.04 -11.22
C GLU A 145 -14.39 13.83 -12.06
N LEU A 146 -13.48 13.29 -12.86
CA LEU A 146 -13.71 12.06 -13.61
C LEU A 146 -14.00 10.87 -12.71
N GLY A 147 -13.28 10.73 -11.61
CA GLY A 147 -13.53 9.70 -10.61
C GLY A 147 -14.95 9.80 -10.05
N GLN A 148 -15.43 11.00 -9.74
CA GLN A 148 -16.82 11.23 -9.29
C GLN A 148 -17.84 10.88 -10.37
N LEU A 149 -17.53 11.17 -11.64
CA LEU A 149 -18.40 10.79 -12.76
C LEU A 149 -18.50 9.28 -12.91
N VAL A 150 -17.35 8.59 -12.87
CA VAL A 150 -17.29 7.12 -12.94
C VAL A 150 -18.07 6.49 -11.78
N GLU A 151 -17.90 7.00 -10.56
CA GLU A 151 -18.66 6.50 -9.40
C GLU A 151 -20.19 6.71 -9.58
N LYS A 152 -20.62 7.81 -10.17
CA LYS A 152 -22.04 8.02 -10.46
C LYS A 152 -22.57 7.00 -11.46
N ILE A 153 -21.79 6.73 -12.52
CA ILE A 153 -22.13 5.72 -13.53
C ILE A 153 -22.19 4.33 -12.91
N ASP A 154 -21.22 3.97 -12.05
CA ASP A 154 -21.18 2.67 -11.39
C ASP A 154 -22.32 2.45 -10.37
N LYS A 155 -22.85 3.53 -9.78
CA LYS A 155 -23.97 3.50 -8.84
C LYS A 155 -25.34 3.41 -9.53
N ASP A 156 -25.43 3.77 -10.81
CA ASP A 156 -26.66 3.71 -11.60
C ASP A 156 -26.68 2.43 -12.45
N ASP A 157 -27.60 1.52 -12.15
CA ASP A 157 -27.70 0.20 -12.80
C ASP A 157 -27.89 0.29 -14.31
N PHE A 158 -28.58 1.32 -14.79
CA PHE A 158 -28.74 1.56 -16.21
C PHE A 158 -27.42 2.00 -16.85
N SER A 159 -26.83 3.06 -16.33
CA SER A 159 -25.58 3.63 -16.86
C SER A 159 -24.44 2.62 -16.85
N LYS A 160 -24.27 1.88 -15.75
CA LYS A 160 -23.26 0.83 -15.61
C LYS A 160 -23.39 -0.27 -16.67
N LYS A 161 -24.61 -0.57 -17.11
CA LYS A 161 -24.86 -1.62 -18.10
C LYS A 161 -24.58 -1.16 -19.53
N TYR A 162 -24.76 0.13 -19.82
CA TYR A 162 -24.69 0.65 -21.19
C TYR A 162 -23.38 1.38 -21.48
N PHE A 163 -22.72 1.99 -20.50
CA PHE A 163 -21.50 2.73 -20.71
C PHE A 163 -20.28 1.93 -20.25
N ILE A 164 -19.37 1.66 -21.17
CA ILE A 164 -18.14 0.87 -20.92
C ILE A 164 -16.90 1.75 -20.82
N GLY A 165 -17.01 3.03 -21.19
CA GLY A 165 -15.88 3.94 -21.20
C GLY A 165 -16.27 5.39 -21.35
N ILE A 166 -15.27 6.26 -21.20
CA ILE A 166 -15.35 7.69 -21.39
C ILE A 166 -14.22 8.10 -22.33
N LYS A 167 -14.52 8.91 -23.35
CA LYS A 167 -13.52 9.47 -24.25
C LYS A 167 -13.49 10.99 -24.14
N LYS A 168 -12.32 11.54 -23.84
CA LYS A 168 -12.07 12.97 -23.90
C LYS A 168 -11.75 13.39 -25.33
N GLU A 169 -12.54 14.32 -25.88
CA GLU A 169 -12.30 14.96 -27.16
C GLU A 169 -12.26 16.47 -26.96
N LYS A 170 -11.08 17.08 -27.07
CA LYS A 170 -10.83 18.49 -26.74
C LYS A 170 -11.27 18.78 -25.29
N ASN A 171 -12.33 19.55 -25.10
CA ASN A 171 -12.86 19.95 -23.79
C ASN A 171 -14.14 19.19 -23.39
N ASN A 172 -14.55 18.19 -24.17
CA ASN A 172 -15.77 17.43 -23.92
C ASN A 172 -15.46 15.97 -23.55
N TYR A 173 -16.32 15.40 -22.71
CA TYR A 173 -16.31 13.99 -22.36
C TYR A 173 -17.52 13.30 -22.98
N ASN A 174 -17.26 12.27 -23.77
CA ASN A 174 -18.27 11.45 -24.44
C ASN A 174 -18.31 10.08 -23.75
N LEU A 175 -19.52 9.62 -23.41
CA LEU A 175 -19.74 8.26 -22.91
C LEU A 175 -19.74 7.28 -24.10
N LEU A 176 -19.10 6.11 -23.91
CA LEU A 176 -18.95 5.05 -24.91
C LEU A 176 -19.79 3.84 -24.56
#